data_fa17d78a5958fff481ebd4945be951fd
#
_entry.id   fa17d78a5958fff481ebd4945be951fd
#
_cell.length_a   1.000
_cell.length_b   1.000
_cell.length_c   1.000
_cell.angle_alpha   90.00
_cell.angle_beta   90.00
_cell.angle_gamma   90.00
#
_symmetry.space_group_name_H-M   'P 1'
#
loop_
_entity.id
_entity.type
_entity.pdbx_description
1 polymer ?
#
loop_
_entity_poly.entity_id
_entity_poly.type
_entity_poly.pdbx_seq_one_letter_code
_entity_poly.pdbx_strand_id
1 'polypeptide(L)'
;MIHPTRRHFLKFAGSALATLGINQFLFQQQAQRYGQVLAQSTPRKLALLVGINQYTSQPLEGCLNDIELQRNLLVHRFGFNPKDVYILTDKEATREGMLGAFEEHLIKQAKPGDVVVYHYSGHGSLIRDPNPIIVEPGKEGMNGTFVPVDGNLPAGYPEVGGAVQDIMGHTLFLLMSALNTENVTVVLDSCFAGGATREARVRSREGGKNILVSADEKTYQQQWLSRLNMSPEEFVKGYRTGVAKGVVLAATAPEQLAREINVNGFLSGIFTYLLTHFLWQEDGNIERIFPKIQPEIPETFAQDPRYEVKPGTSYQKQPLYFINSPNSTAQAVVTQVSGDTAQLWLGGVDLRKVDVGAIFTAVKGTGQVRVLSREGLVAQAKIEKAVTEGTPLRLMS
;
A
#
# COMPACT_ATOMS: atom_id res chain seq x y z
N MET A 1 33.92 8.52 -22.05
CA MET A 1 32.93 9.30 -22.83
C MET A 1 32.39 10.39 -21.92
N ILE A 2 32.67 11.64 -22.24
CA ILE A 2 32.28 12.80 -21.41
C ILE A 2 30.83 13.14 -21.76
N HIS A 3 29.90 13.00 -20.81
CA HIS A 3 28.53 13.45 -20.99
C HIS A 3 28.48 14.97 -21.06
N PRO A 4 27.93 15.58 -22.12
CA PRO A 4 27.81 17.02 -22.21
C PRO A 4 26.86 17.54 -21.13
N THR A 5 27.30 18.48 -20.32
CA THR A 5 26.52 19.16 -19.31
C THR A 5 25.42 20.04 -19.96
N ARG A 6 24.28 20.25 -19.28
CA ARG A 6 23.13 21.09 -19.69
C ARG A 6 23.56 22.46 -20.30
N ARG A 7 24.68 23.03 -19.83
CA ARG A 7 25.23 24.29 -20.34
C ARG A 7 25.76 24.18 -21.78
N HIS A 8 26.34 23.04 -22.17
CA HIS A 8 26.86 22.82 -23.53
C HIS A 8 25.75 22.64 -24.54
N PHE A 9 24.62 21.95 -24.15
CA PHE A 9 23.45 21.78 -25.00
C PHE A 9 22.79 23.13 -25.33
N LEU A 10 22.59 23.99 -24.34
CA LEU A 10 21.98 25.32 -24.54
C LEU A 10 22.86 26.27 -25.38
N LYS A 11 24.18 26.17 -25.28
CA LYS A 11 25.11 26.95 -26.13
C LYS A 11 25.10 26.46 -27.58
N PHE A 12 25.02 25.15 -27.81
CA PHE A 12 24.98 24.56 -29.15
C PHE A 12 23.65 24.86 -29.85
N ALA A 13 22.52 24.80 -29.16
CA ALA A 13 21.22 25.16 -29.70
C ALA A 13 21.11 26.65 -30.06
N GLY A 14 21.72 27.53 -29.28
CA GLY A 14 21.72 28.98 -29.52
C GLY A 14 22.51 29.39 -30.78
N SER A 15 23.62 28.71 -31.07
CA SER A 15 24.44 29.01 -32.26
C SER A 15 23.88 28.49 -33.57
N ALA A 16 23.11 27.39 -33.55
CA ALA A 16 22.46 26.83 -34.74
C ALA A 16 21.25 27.64 -35.20
N LEU A 17 20.58 28.38 -34.29
CA LEU A 17 19.37 29.14 -34.57
C LEU A 17 19.62 30.54 -35.13
N ALA A 18 20.79 31.11 -34.85
CA ALA A 18 21.18 32.41 -35.44
C ALA A 18 21.33 32.36 -36.96
N THR A 19 21.53 31.17 -37.55
CA THR A 19 21.66 30.97 -39.02
C THR A 19 20.33 30.74 -39.72
N LEU A 20 19.22 30.54 -38.98
CA LEU A 20 17.92 30.18 -39.56
C LEU A 20 16.88 31.31 -39.50
N GLY A 21 17.22 32.52 -39.02
CA GLY A 21 16.29 33.67 -38.99
C GLY A 21 15.05 33.49 -38.09
N ILE A 22 15.10 32.56 -37.16
CA ILE A 22 13.98 32.29 -36.25
C ILE A 22 13.96 33.36 -35.12
N ASN A 23 12.78 33.92 -34.87
CA ASN A 23 12.58 34.96 -33.88
C ASN A 23 13.01 34.49 -32.48
N GLN A 24 14.11 35.05 -31.98
CA GLN A 24 14.79 34.68 -30.75
C GLN A 24 13.85 34.74 -29.53
N PHE A 25 12.85 35.61 -29.57
CA PHE A 25 11.86 35.76 -28.51
C PHE A 25 10.88 34.57 -28.42
N LEU A 26 10.39 34.10 -29.55
CA LEU A 26 9.50 32.91 -29.59
C LEU A 26 10.25 31.64 -29.18
N PHE A 27 11.51 31.52 -29.54
CA PHE A 27 12.36 30.40 -29.14
C PHE A 27 12.65 30.42 -27.65
N GLN A 28 12.96 31.59 -27.07
CA GLN A 28 13.15 31.71 -25.62
C GLN A 28 11.85 31.38 -24.85
N GLN A 29 10.70 31.81 -25.34
CA GLN A 29 9.41 31.49 -24.72
C GLN A 29 9.09 29.98 -24.79
N GLN A 30 9.36 29.34 -25.94
CA GLN A 30 9.22 27.89 -26.07
C GLN A 30 10.26 27.15 -25.24
N ALA A 31 11.53 27.56 -25.26
CA ALA A 31 12.59 26.96 -24.44
C ALA A 31 12.31 27.11 -22.94
N GLN A 32 11.71 28.22 -22.49
CA GLN A 32 11.24 28.37 -21.11
C GLN A 32 10.07 27.46 -20.80
N ARG A 33 9.08 27.33 -21.69
CA ARG A 33 7.98 26.37 -21.55
C ARG A 33 8.50 24.92 -21.53
N TYR A 34 9.37 24.54 -22.44
CA TYR A 34 10.01 23.21 -22.43
C TYR A 34 10.91 23.03 -21.22
N GLY A 35 11.62 24.06 -20.80
CA GLY A 35 12.40 24.06 -19.55
C GLY A 35 11.56 23.88 -18.30
N GLN A 36 10.36 24.48 -18.24
CA GLN A 36 9.39 24.29 -17.17
C GLN A 36 8.75 22.90 -17.21
N VAL A 37 8.43 22.38 -18.39
CA VAL A 37 7.91 21.03 -18.57
C VAL A 37 8.98 19.97 -18.24
N LEU A 38 10.23 20.19 -18.62
CA LEU A 38 11.37 19.31 -18.28
C LEU A 38 11.88 19.50 -16.83
N ALA A 39 11.55 20.61 -16.19
CA ALA A 39 11.83 20.86 -14.77
C ALA A 39 10.69 20.41 -13.85
N GLN A 40 9.56 19.92 -14.38
CA GLN A 40 8.62 19.16 -13.60
C GLN A 40 9.37 17.91 -13.14
N SER A 41 9.75 17.90 -11.86
CA SER A 41 10.27 16.70 -11.23
C SER A 41 9.27 15.59 -11.47
N THR A 42 9.72 14.45 -11.99
CA THR A 42 8.89 13.25 -12.08
C THR A 42 8.20 13.05 -10.75
N PRO A 43 6.86 12.91 -10.70
CA PRO A 43 6.13 12.74 -9.45
C PRO A 43 6.79 11.66 -8.59
N ARG A 44 7.07 11.97 -7.32
CA ARG A 44 7.60 10.98 -6.39
C ARG A 44 6.51 9.95 -6.08
N LYS A 45 6.96 8.79 -5.70
CA LYS A 45 6.10 7.68 -5.28
C LYS A 45 6.49 7.34 -3.85
N LEU A 46 5.65 7.72 -2.91
CA LEU A 46 5.87 7.56 -1.47
C LEU A 46 5.02 6.41 -0.95
N ALA A 47 5.57 5.56 -0.10
CA ALA A 47 4.80 4.53 0.56
C ALA A 47 5.12 4.44 2.05
N LEU A 48 4.09 4.18 2.86
CA LEU A 48 4.19 3.75 4.25
C LEU A 48 3.49 2.40 4.38
N LEU A 49 4.25 1.38 4.77
CA LEU A 49 3.78 0.01 4.93
C LEU A 49 3.86 -0.37 6.40
N VAL A 50 2.73 -0.65 7.03
CA VAL A 50 2.62 -1.00 8.45
C VAL A 50 2.17 -2.44 8.58
N GLY A 51 2.96 -3.28 9.26
CA GLY A 51 2.66 -4.69 9.51
C GLY A 51 2.89 -5.09 10.96
N ILE A 52 1.91 -5.73 11.60
CA ILE A 52 1.99 -6.10 13.01
C ILE A 52 1.61 -7.56 13.21
N ASN A 53 2.60 -8.37 13.63
CA ASN A 53 2.41 -9.75 14.05
C ASN A 53 2.42 -9.89 15.59
N GLN A 54 3.27 -9.12 16.30
CA GLN A 54 3.61 -9.32 17.70
C GLN A 54 2.64 -8.62 18.66
N TYR A 55 1.35 -8.93 18.53
CA TYR A 55 0.38 -8.49 19.54
C TYR A 55 0.54 -9.30 20.83
N THR A 56 0.33 -8.64 21.99
CA THR A 56 0.34 -9.31 23.31
C THR A 56 -0.76 -10.34 23.43
N SER A 57 -1.92 -10.06 22.84
CA SER A 57 -3.07 -10.97 22.75
C SER A 57 -3.36 -11.27 21.29
N GLN A 58 -3.54 -12.54 20.94
CA GLN A 58 -3.85 -13.00 19.58
C GLN A 58 -2.80 -12.57 18.55
N PRO A 59 -1.54 -13.02 18.67
CA PRO A 59 -0.50 -12.72 17.68
C PRO A 59 -0.91 -13.21 16.29
N LEU A 60 -0.47 -12.49 15.25
CA LEU A 60 -0.60 -12.83 13.85
C LEU A 60 0.73 -13.34 13.30
N GLU A 61 0.72 -13.90 12.10
CA GLU A 61 1.94 -14.46 11.49
C GLU A 61 2.17 -13.95 10.06
N GLY A 62 1.12 -13.48 9.38
CA GLY A 62 1.15 -13.11 7.96
C GLY A 62 1.39 -11.62 7.66
N CYS A 63 1.26 -10.72 8.64
CA CYS A 63 1.27 -9.28 8.36
C CYS A 63 2.63 -8.77 7.86
N LEU A 64 3.74 -9.29 8.39
CA LEU A 64 5.07 -8.92 7.90
C LEU A 64 5.31 -9.42 6.47
N ASN A 65 4.75 -10.59 6.14
CA ASN A 65 4.82 -11.13 4.79
C ASN A 65 4.01 -10.28 3.80
N ASP A 66 2.88 -9.68 4.25
CA ASP A 66 2.11 -8.74 3.42
C ASP A 66 2.93 -7.48 3.10
N ILE A 67 3.74 -7.02 4.06
CA ILE A 67 4.65 -5.89 3.84
C ILE A 67 5.68 -6.23 2.75
N GLU A 68 6.24 -7.43 2.78
CA GLU A 68 7.19 -7.88 1.75
C GLU A 68 6.51 -8.07 0.37
N LEU A 69 5.28 -8.59 0.32
CA LEU A 69 4.47 -8.66 -0.89
C LEU A 69 4.29 -7.28 -1.51
N GLN A 70 3.82 -6.34 -0.71
CA GLN A 70 3.53 -4.97 -1.14
C GLN A 70 4.81 -4.22 -1.53
N ARG A 71 5.89 -4.32 -0.72
CA ARG A 71 7.17 -3.69 -0.98
C ARG A 71 7.77 -4.13 -2.32
N ASN A 72 7.88 -5.45 -2.53
CA ASN A 72 8.45 -5.97 -3.77
C ASN A 72 7.60 -5.59 -4.99
N LEU A 73 6.28 -5.61 -4.86
CA LEU A 73 5.38 -5.14 -5.91
C LEU A 73 5.62 -3.66 -6.24
N LEU A 74 5.61 -2.79 -5.23
CA LEU A 74 5.77 -1.33 -5.42
C LEU A 74 7.13 -1.00 -6.04
N VAL A 75 8.22 -1.59 -5.55
CA VAL A 75 9.57 -1.32 -6.02
C VAL A 75 9.77 -1.86 -7.43
N HIS A 76 9.55 -3.13 -7.67
CA HIS A 76 9.96 -3.78 -8.91
C HIS A 76 8.92 -3.67 -10.02
N ARG A 77 7.63 -3.64 -9.68
CA ARG A 77 6.56 -3.57 -10.66
C ARG A 77 6.09 -2.14 -10.92
N PHE A 78 5.93 -1.33 -9.86
CA PHE A 78 5.42 0.04 -9.96
C PHE A 78 6.51 1.12 -9.92
N GLY A 79 7.78 0.72 -9.76
CA GLY A 79 8.94 1.60 -9.87
C GLY A 79 9.02 2.64 -8.74
N PHE A 80 8.63 2.27 -7.52
CA PHE A 80 8.94 3.06 -6.33
C PHE A 80 10.44 3.01 -6.04
N ASN A 81 11.01 4.13 -5.63
CA ASN A 81 12.36 4.11 -5.10
C ASN A 81 12.35 3.42 -3.73
N PRO A 82 13.18 2.41 -3.46
CA PRO A 82 13.25 1.76 -2.15
C PRO A 82 13.43 2.72 -0.98
N LYS A 83 14.08 3.86 -1.18
CA LYS A 83 14.27 4.91 -0.15
C LYS A 83 12.99 5.70 0.17
N ASP A 84 12.00 5.65 -0.72
CA ASP A 84 10.71 6.32 -0.57
C ASP A 84 9.60 5.34 -0.10
N VAL A 85 9.98 4.09 0.21
CA VAL A 85 9.13 3.07 0.82
C VAL A 85 9.53 2.92 2.28
N TYR A 86 8.76 3.51 3.17
CA TYR A 86 8.98 3.42 4.61
C TYR A 86 8.22 2.22 5.18
N ILE A 87 8.88 1.45 6.04
CA ILE A 87 8.33 0.24 6.65
C ILE A 87 8.32 0.41 8.16
N LEU A 88 7.19 0.09 8.77
CA LEU A 88 7.00 0.14 10.21
C LEU A 88 6.40 -1.19 10.68
N THR A 89 7.13 -1.92 11.52
CA THR A 89 6.71 -3.28 11.92
C THR A 89 6.72 -3.48 13.43
N ASP A 90 5.82 -4.34 13.88
CA ASP A 90 5.78 -4.86 15.25
C ASP A 90 6.00 -3.78 16.32
N LYS A 91 7.06 -3.88 17.11
CA LYS A 91 7.36 -2.98 18.24
C LYS A 91 7.43 -1.49 17.86
N GLU A 92 7.70 -1.17 16.60
CA GLU A 92 7.77 0.20 16.11
C GLU A 92 6.38 0.72 15.72
N ALA A 93 5.44 -0.19 15.43
CA ALA A 93 4.07 0.13 15.02
C ALA A 93 3.16 0.42 16.24
N THR A 94 3.64 1.21 17.16
CA THR A 94 2.85 1.81 18.24
C THR A 94 1.93 2.88 17.66
N ARG A 95 0.94 3.32 18.42
CA ARG A 95 0.08 4.44 18.02
C ARG A 95 0.91 5.68 17.63
N GLU A 96 1.84 6.09 18.47
CA GLU A 96 2.72 7.23 18.20
C GLU A 96 3.57 7.00 16.94
N GLY A 97 4.16 5.80 16.81
CA GLY A 97 4.97 5.42 15.66
C GLY A 97 4.20 5.48 14.35
N MET A 98 2.97 4.93 14.31
CA MET A 98 2.14 4.93 13.10
C MET A 98 1.72 6.34 12.69
N LEU A 99 1.24 7.15 13.64
CA LEU A 99 0.81 8.53 13.37
C LEU A 99 1.99 9.41 12.97
N GLY A 100 3.11 9.31 13.69
CA GLY A 100 4.34 10.04 13.40
C GLY A 100 4.91 9.67 12.02
N ALA A 101 4.97 8.38 11.67
CA ALA A 101 5.43 7.93 10.37
C ALA A 101 4.52 8.47 9.23
N PHE A 102 3.19 8.46 9.41
CA PHE A 102 2.28 9.00 8.42
C PHE A 102 2.49 10.51 8.19
N GLU A 103 2.68 11.28 9.27
CA GLU A 103 2.99 12.71 9.18
C GLU A 103 4.34 12.97 8.51
N GLU A 104 5.42 12.29 8.96
CA GLU A 104 6.78 12.57 8.50
C GLU A 104 7.04 12.08 7.07
N HIS A 105 6.56 10.87 6.73
CA HIS A 105 6.91 10.25 5.45
C HIS A 105 5.87 10.47 4.35
N LEU A 106 4.62 10.78 4.69
CA LEU A 106 3.59 11.02 3.70
C LEU A 106 3.17 12.49 3.67
N ILE A 107 2.62 13.05 4.77
CA ILE A 107 2.04 14.40 4.75
C ILE A 107 3.09 15.47 4.47
N LYS A 108 4.23 15.44 5.18
CA LYS A 108 5.28 16.45 5.02
C LYS A 108 6.04 16.35 3.70
N GLN A 109 6.04 15.17 3.07
CA GLN A 109 6.84 14.95 1.87
C GLN A 109 6.03 15.01 0.57
N ALA A 110 4.75 14.62 0.60
CA ALA A 110 3.92 14.59 -0.61
C ALA A 110 3.69 15.99 -1.17
N LYS A 111 3.87 16.12 -2.48
CA LYS A 111 3.60 17.33 -3.27
C LYS A 111 2.46 17.06 -4.25
N PRO A 112 1.82 18.12 -4.79
CA PRO A 112 0.80 17.95 -5.82
C PRO A 112 1.29 17.10 -6.98
N GLY A 113 0.53 16.06 -7.33
CA GLY A 113 0.86 15.12 -8.39
C GLY A 113 1.69 13.90 -7.96
N ASP A 114 2.30 13.91 -6.77
CA ASP A 114 2.96 12.70 -6.24
C ASP A 114 1.98 11.57 -6.01
N VAL A 115 2.49 10.34 -5.99
CA VAL A 115 1.71 9.14 -5.65
C VAL A 115 1.99 8.76 -4.20
N VAL A 116 0.94 8.47 -3.46
CA VAL A 116 1.03 8.02 -2.07
C VAL A 116 0.34 6.67 -1.90
N VAL A 117 1.03 5.72 -1.28
CA VAL A 117 0.49 4.42 -0.87
C VAL A 117 0.62 4.29 0.65
N TYR A 118 -0.50 4.01 1.33
CA TYR A 118 -0.53 3.58 2.72
C TYR A 118 -1.05 2.16 2.78
N HIS A 119 -0.31 1.25 3.39
CA HIS A 119 -0.73 -0.13 3.61
C HIS A 119 -0.70 -0.43 5.10
N TYR A 120 -1.80 -0.99 5.60
CA TYR A 120 -1.90 -1.49 6.97
C TYR A 120 -2.31 -2.96 6.96
N SER A 121 -1.54 -3.80 7.64
CA SER A 121 -1.78 -5.22 7.84
C SER A 121 -1.65 -5.55 9.32
N GLY A 122 -2.77 -5.90 9.97
CA GLY A 122 -2.84 -6.11 11.42
C GLY A 122 -4.27 -6.27 11.91
N HIS A 123 -4.45 -6.26 13.23
CA HIS A 123 -5.78 -6.29 13.82
C HIS A 123 -6.56 -4.99 13.57
N GLY A 124 -7.81 -5.14 13.25
CA GLY A 124 -8.81 -4.10 13.42
C GLY A 124 -9.72 -4.41 14.60
N SER A 125 -10.49 -3.43 15.01
CA SER A 125 -11.48 -3.56 16.08
C SER A 125 -12.70 -2.67 15.82
N LEU A 126 -13.76 -2.88 16.56
CA LEU A 126 -14.96 -2.04 16.56
C LEU A 126 -15.24 -1.63 18.00
N ILE A 127 -15.08 -0.35 18.31
CA ILE A 127 -15.18 0.19 19.67
C ILE A 127 -16.16 1.34 19.75
N ARG A 128 -16.57 1.71 20.96
CA ARG A 128 -17.50 2.80 21.17
C ARG A 128 -16.94 4.13 20.68
N ASP A 129 -17.71 4.78 19.83
CA ASP A 129 -17.44 6.13 19.35
C ASP A 129 -18.17 7.13 20.26
N PRO A 130 -17.45 8.03 20.90
CA PRO A 130 -18.08 9.06 21.73
C PRO A 130 -18.87 10.10 20.93
N ASN A 131 -18.56 10.23 19.63
CA ASN A 131 -19.22 11.18 18.71
C ASN A 131 -19.55 10.47 17.40
N PRO A 132 -20.51 9.52 17.38
CA PRO A 132 -20.79 8.68 16.24
C PRO A 132 -21.27 9.52 15.05
N ILE A 133 -20.60 9.37 13.93
CA ILE A 133 -20.93 10.06 12.66
C ILE A 133 -21.81 9.18 11.79
N ILE A 134 -21.49 7.89 11.70
CA ILE A 134 -22.26 6.89 10.95
C ILE A 134 -23.05 6.05 11.95
N VAL A 135 -24.32 5.88 11.66
CA VAL A 135 -25.21 5.04 12.48
C VAL A 135 -25.69 3.90 11.58
N GLU A 136 -25.05 2.75 11.71
CA GLU A 136 -25.47 1.52 11.03
C GLU A 136 -26.34 0.68 11.99
N PRO A 137 -27.40 0.02 11.51
CA PRO A 137 -28.20 -0.89 12.33
C PRO A 137 -27.33 -1.96 13.01
N GLY A 138 -27.44 -2.07 14.33
CA GLY A 138 -26.65 -3.01 15.14
C GLY A 138 -25.24 -2.51 15.53
N LYS A 139 -24.79 -1.39 15.00
CA LYS A 139 -23.48 -0.79 15.30
C LYS A 139 -23.59 0.65 15.80
N GLU A 140 -24.75 1.03 16.31
CA GLU A 140 -25.02 2.39 16.77
C GLU A 140 -24.00 2.83 17.82
N GLY A 141 -23.33 3.96 17.54
CA GLY A 141 -22.30 4.51 18.41
C GLY A 141 -20.98 3.76 18.42
N MET A 142 -20.68 3.02 17.35
CA MET A 142 -19.40 2.31 17.17
C MET A 142 -18.60 2.89 16.01
N ASN A 143 -17.27 2.73 16.06
CA ASN A 143 -16.36 3.07 14.95
C ASN A 143 -15.30 1.98 14.79
N GLY A 144 -14.93 1.70 13.54
CA GLY A 144 -13.81 0.82 13.21
C GLY A 144 -12.47 1.47 13.57
N THR A 145 -11.55 0.66 14.06
CA THR A 145 -10.22 1.12 14.47
C THR A 145 -9.10 0.24 13.95
N PHE A 146 -7.93 0.83 13.78
CA PHE A 146 -6.67 0.13 13.60
C PHE A 146 -6.05 -0.09 14.97
N VAL A 147 -5.62 -1.33 15.25
CA VAL A 147 -5.03 -1.69 16.53
C VAL A 147 -3.51 -1.63 16.42
N PRO A 148 -2.84 -0.63 17.00
CA PRO A 148 -1.39 -0.58 17.06
C PRO A 148 -0.86 -1.66 18.01
N VAL A 149 0.44 -1.93 18.00
CA VAL A 149 1.04 -2.98 18.85
C VAL A 149 0.84 -2.71 20.36
N ASP A 150 0.69 -1.46 20.74
CA ASP A 150 0.39 -1.00 22.10
C ASP A 150 -1.11 -0.83 22.39
N GLY A 151 -1.98 -1.20 21.44
CA GLY A 151 -3.45 -1.18 21.56
C GLY A 151 -4.02 -2.32 22.41
N ASN A 152 -3.47 -2.52 23.61
CA ASN A 152 -3.90 -3.59 24.51
C ASN A 152 -5.29 -3.32 25.13
N LEU A 153 -6.07 -4.38 25.31
CA LEU A 153 -7.31 -4.30 26.06
C LEU A 153 -7.05 -3.98 27.55
N PRO A 154 -7.98 -3.27 28.23
CA PRO A 154 -7.83 -2.99 29.65
C PRO A 154 -7.75 -4.27 30.49
N ALA A 155 -7.02 -4.20 31.60
CA ALA A 155 -6.98 -5.29 32.55
C ALA A 155 -8.40 -5.59 33.09
N GLY A 156 -8.79 -6.88 33.10
CA GLY A 156 -10.12 -7.31 33.52
C GLY A 156 -11.22 -7.22 32.45
N TYR A 157 -10.86 -6.93 31.21
CA TYR A 157 -11.79 -7.05 30.09
C TYR A 157 -12.23 -8.53 29.92
N PRO A 158 -13.51 -8.86 29.62
CA PRO A 158 -14.62 -7.95 29.26
C PRO A 158 -15.43 -7.40 30.44
N GLU A 159 -15.22 -7.84 31.65
CA GLU A 159 -15.98 -7.42 32.84
C GLU A 159 -15.71 -5.95 33.20
N VAL A 160 -14.48 -5.51 32.96
CA VAL A 160 -14.05 -4.13 33.16
C VAL A 160 -13.78 -3.47 31.81
N GLY A 161 -14.55 -2.44 31.51
CA GLY A 161 -14.29 -1.59 30.34
C GLY A 161 -13.11 -0.64 30.57
N GLY A 162 -12.79 0.15 29.53
CA GLY A 162 -11.71 1.14 29.63
C GLY A 162 -11.35 1.74 28.27
N ALA A 163 -10.21 2.45 28.24
CA ALA A 163 -9.71 3.08 27.02
C ALA A 163 -8.56 2.28 26.41
N VAL A 164 -8.48 2.31 25.08
CA VAL A 164 -7.41 1.69 24.27
C VAL A 164 -6.69 2.73 23.41
N GLN A 165 -5.48 2.40 22.98
CA GLN A 165 -4.64 3.27 22.12
C GLN A 165 -4.93 3.10 20.61
N ASP A 166 -6.11 2.66 20.26
CA ASP A 166 -6.52 2.47 18.87
C ASP A 166 -6.55 3.78 18.09
N ILE A 167 -6.35 3.66 16.78
CA ILE A 167 -6.48 4.74 15.81
C ILE A 167 -7.83 4.59 15.10
N MET A 168 -8.71 5.57 15.24
CA MET A 168 -10.05 5.52 14.63
C MET A 168 -10.01 5.73 13.11
N GLY A 169 -11.01 5.20 12.41
CA GLY A 169 -11.27 5.54 11.00
C GLY A 169 -11.41 7.05 10.76
N HIS A 170 -11.96 7.78 11.72
CA HIS A 170 -12.02 9.25 11.74
C HIS A 170 -10.63 9.89 11.59
N THR A 171 -9.64 9.37 12.29
CA THR A 171 -8.26 9.87 12.23
C THR A 171 -7.63 9.57 10.87
N LEU A 172 -7.84 8.37 10.31
CA LEU A 172 -7.35 8.08 8.96
C LEU A 172 -7.95 9.06 7.92
N PHE A 173 -9.23 9.39 8.03
CA PHE A 173 -9.87 10.37 7.14
C PHE A 173 -9.19 11.75 7.24
N LEU A 174 -8.88 12.22 8.45
CA LEU A 174 -8.20 13.50 8.67
C LEU A 174 -6.78 13.50 8.12
N LEU A 175 -6.03 12.42 8.34
CA LEU A 175 -4.68 12.24 7.81
C LEU A 175 -4.68 12.20 6.27
N MET A 176 -5.63 11.49 5.66
CA MET A 176 -5.79 11.49 4.21
C MET A 176 -6.15 12.90 3.69
N SER A 177 -7.01 13.64 4.41
CA SER A 177 -7.36 15.02 4.06
C SER A 177 -6.15 15.96 4.03
N ALA A 178 -5.17 15.71 4.90
CA ALA A 178 -3.94 16.49 5.02
C ALA A 178 -2.92 16.24 3.90
N LEU A 179 -3.03 15.15 3.15
CA LEU A 179 -2.10 14.84 2.05
C LEU A 179 -2.21 15.91 0.94
N ASN A 180 -1.09 16.33 0.40
CA ASN A 180 -1.04 17.36 -0.66
C ASN A 180 -1.08 16.75 -2.08
N THR A 181 -1.79 15.64 -2.25
CA THR A 181 -2.04 14.99 -3.53
C THR A 181 -3.37 14.27 -3.53
N GLU A 182 -3.95 14.06 -4.70
CA GLU A 182 -5.16 13.24 -4.88
C GLU A 182 -4.83 11.79 -5.27
N ASN A 183 -3.60 11.49 -5.69
CA ASN A 183 -3.16 10.16 -6.13
C ASN A 183 -2.82 9.28 -4.91
N VAL A 184 -3.82 8.97 -4.11
CA VAL A 184 -3.69 8.23 -2.85
C VAL A 184 -4.33 6.86 -2.97
N THR A 185 -3.60 5.81 -2.61
CA THR A 185 -4.13 4.46 -2.45
C THR A 185 -3.89 3.98 -1.03
N VAL A 186 -4.95 3.65 -0.33
CA VAL A 186 -4.91 3.03 0.99
C VAL A 186 -5.29 1.56 0.84
N VAL A 187 -4.49 0.65 1.38
CA VAL A 187 -4.73 -0.80 1.37
C VAL A 187 -4.85 -1.26 2.82
N LEU A 188 -6.00 -1.82 3.17
CA LEU A 188 -6.33 -2.24 4.55
C LEU A 188 -6.57 -3.75 4.58
N ASP A 189 -5.64 -4.49 5.15
CA ASP A 189 -5.79 -5.92 5.39
C ASP A 189 -6.01 -6.18 6.88
N SER A 190 -7.22 -5.85 7.32
CA SER A 190 -7.70 -5.93 8.70
C SER A 190 -9.22 -6.06 8.74
N CYS A 191 -9.76 -6.48 9.89
CA CYS A 191 -11.20 -6.55 10.14
C CYS A 191 -11.67 -5.37 10.97
N PHE A 192 -12.87 -4.89 10.69
CA PHE A 192 -13.54 -3.88 11.52
C PHE A 192 -14.83 -4.46 12.17
N ALA A 193 -14.95 -5.78 12.24
CA ALA A 193 -16.16 -6.43 12.76
C ALA A 193 -16.25 -6.43 14.29
N GLY A 194 -15.16 -6.20 15.03
CA GLY A 194 -15.13 -6.15 16.49
C GLY A 194 -15.58 -7.44 17.18
N GLY A 195 -15.76 -8.53 16.40
CA GLY A 195 -16.25 -9.83 16.90
C GLY A 195 -15.16 -10.57 17.67
N ALA A 196 -15.54 -11.09 18.85
CA ALA A 196 -14.72 -12.04 19.58
C ALA A 196 -14.70 -13.37 18.83
N THR A 197 -13.72 -13.57 17.94
CA THR A 197 -13.46 -14.89 17.39
C THR A 197 -12.20 -15.45 18.04
N ARG A 198 -12.30 -16.61 18.65
CA ARG A 198 -11.15 -17.39 19.14
C ARG A 198 -10.51 -18.19 17.99
N GLU A 199 -10.89 -17.91 16.76
CA GLU A 199 -10.30 -18.55 15.60
C GLU A 199 -8.90 -17.99 15.37
N ALA A 200 -7.93 -18.88 15.30
CA ALA A 200 -6.59 -18.52 14.88
C ALA A 200 -6.62 -17.91 13.47
N ARG A 201 -5.72 -16.95 13.21
CA ARG A 201 -5.54 -16.34 11.88
C ARG A 201 -6.66 -15.41 11.41
N VAL A 202 -7.38 -14.80 12.36
CA VAL A 202 -8.34 -13.73 12.08
C VAL A 202 -7.76 -12.40 12.54
N ARG A 203 -7.86 -11.39 11.69
CA ARG A 203 -7.29 -10.04 11.92
C ARG A 203 -8.23 -9.11 12.67
N SER A 204 -8.82 -9.62 13.75
CA SER A 204 -9.77 -8.88 14.59
C SER A 204 -9.38 -9.02 16.05
N ARG A 205 -9.22 -7.88 16.72
CA ARG A 205 -9.17 -7.82 18.19
C ARG A 205 -10.59 -7.58 18.73
N GLU A 206 -10.90 -8.22 19.84
CA GLU A 206 -12.14 -7.95 20.57
C GLU A 206 -12.33 -6.45 20.82
N GLY A 207 -13.57 -6.00 20.72
CA GLY A 207 -13.97 -4.63 20.92
C GLY A 207 -15.32 -4.58 21.64
N GLY A 208 -16.09 -3.54 21.44
CA GLY A 208 -17.45 -3.44 21.96
C GLY A 208 -17.76 -2.13 22.67
N LYS A 209 -18.98 -2.04 23.17
CA LYS A 209 -19.53 -0.80 23.75
C LYS A 209 -18.84 -0.35 25.04
N ASN A 210 -18.14 -1.28 25.73
CA ASN A 210 -17.41 -0.99 26.97
C ASN A 210 -15.97 -0.49 26.73
N ILE A 211 -15.51 -0.49 25.47
CA ILE A 211 -14.18 -0.01 25.09
C ILE A 211 -14.32 1.36 24.43
N LEU A 212 -13.50 2.27 24.89
CA LEU A 212 -13.42 3.66 24.41
C LEU A 212 -12.04 3.93 23.81
N VAL A 213 -11.97 4.90 22.92
CA VAL A 213 -10.67 5.46 22.51
C VAL A 213 -10.07 6.30 23.64
N SER A 214 -8.74 6.37 23.67
CA SER A 214 -7.99 7.20 24.60
C SER A 214 -8.32 8.69 24.44
N ALA A 215 -8.01 9.48 25.48
CA ALA A 215 -8.10 10.94 25.40
C ALA A 215 -7.16 11.51 24.33
N ASP A 216 -6.02 10.85 24.11
CA ASP A 216 -5.02 11.24 23.11
C ASP A 216 -5.59 11.17 21.69
N GLU A 217 -6.44 10.17 21.40
CA GLU A 217 -7.12 10.07 20.09
C GLU A 217 -8.00 11.28 19.81
N LYS A 218 -8.81 11.70 20.81
CA LYS A 218 -9.67 12.89 20.69
C LYS A 218 -8.86 14.17 20.52
N THR A 219 -7.80 14.30 21.31
CA THR A 219 -6.91 15.47 21.25
C THR A 219 -6.23 15.54 19.87
N TYR A 220 -5.76 14.43 19.35
CA TYR A 220 -5.12 14.34 18.05
C TYR A 220 -6.09 14.72 16.91
N GLN A 221 -7.33 14.25 16.95
CA GLN A 221 -8.36 14.62 15.97
C GLN A 221 -8.66 16.12 16.02
N GLN A 222 -8.78 16.72 17.22
CA GLN A 222 -8.99 18.15 17.37
C GLN A 222 -7.83 18.98 16.81
N GLN A 223 -6.59 18.55 17.03
CA GLN A 223 -5.41 19.19 16.45
C GLN A 223 -5.45 19.16 14.92
N TRP A 224 -5.85 18.02 14.32
CA TRP A 224 -5.94 17.92 12.86
C TRP A 224 -7.09 18.76 12.29
N LEU A 225 -8.25 18.80 12.92
CA LEU A 225 -9.34 19.71 12.52
C LEU A 225 -8.85 21.17 12.49
N SER A 226 -8.11 21.58 13.52
CA SER A 226 -7.53 22.92 13.58
C SER A 226 -6.49 23.17 12.49
N ARG A 227 -5.55 22.22 12.27
CA ARG A 227 -4.51 22.33 11.24
C ARG A 227 -5.09 22.39 9.82
N LEU A 228 -6.19 21.67 9.57
CA LEU A 228 -6.89 21.64 8.28
C LEU A 228 -7.85 22.83 8.11
N ASN A 229 -8.04 23.65 9.15
CA ASN A 229 -9.07 24.67 9.20
C ASN A 229 -10.46 24.12 8.81
N MET A 230 -10.76 22.89 9.30
CA MET A 230 -11.98 22.14 9.01
C MET A 230 -12.93 22.24 10.20
N SER A 231 -14.15 22.70 9.97
CA SER A 231 -15.14 22.72 11.03
C SER A 231 -15.64 21.31 11.38
N PRO A 232 -16.20 21.08 12.58
CA PRO A 232 -16.82 19.81 12.93
C PRO A 232 -17.91 19.38 11.93
N GLU A 233 -18.68 20.33 11.42
CA GLU A 233 -19.77 20.08 10.46
C GLU A 233 -19.20 19.64 9.09
N GLU A 234 -18.14 20.30 8.64
CA GLU A 234 -17.43 19.91 7.41
C GLU A 234 -16.82 18.53 7.53
N PHE A 235 -16.20 18.22 8.67
CA PHE A 235 -15.66 16.90 8.96
C PHE A 235 -16.74 15.82 8.92
N VAL A 236 -17.84 16.01 9.67
CA VAL A 236 -18.99 15.07 9.70
C VAL A 236 -19.56 14.86 8.30
N LYS A 237 -19.75 15.93 7.55
CA LYS A 237 -20.24 15.87 6.17
C LYS A 237 -19.26 15.11 5.28
N GLY A 238 -17.97 15.43 5.34
CA GLY A 238 -16.94 14.80 4.54
C GLY A 238 -16.83 13.30 4.82
N TYR A 239 -16.75 12.93 6.09
CA TYR A 239 -16.64 11.53 6.52
C TYR A 239 -17.87 10.68 6.09
N ARG A 240 -19.08 11.23 6.23
CA ARG A 240 -20.32 10.57 5.76
C ARG A 240 -20.37 10.40 4.25
N THR A 241 -19.71 11.27 3.51
CA THR A 241 -19.73 11.22 2.05
C THR A 241 -18.82 10.13 1.51
N GLY A 242 -17.77 9.73 2.25
CA GLY A 242 -16.83 8.68 1.88
C GLY A 242 -15.36 9.07 2.11
N VAL A 243 -14.44 8.47 1.35
CA VAL A 243 -13.01 8.67 1.53
C VAL A 243 -12.56 10.08 1.16
N ALA A 244 -11.62 10.61 1.91
CA ALA A 244 -11.15 11.99 1.75
C ALA A 244 -10.40 12.22 0.44
N LYS A 245 -9.53 11.27 0.04
CA LYS A 245 -8.70 11.36 -1.18
C LYS A 245 -8.46 9.99 -1.77
N GLY A 246 -8.32 9.93 -3.10
CA GLY A 246 -7.92 8.74 -3.81
C GLY A 246 -8.87 7.57 -3.65
N VAL A 247 -8.31 6.41 -3.30
CA VAL A 247 -9.03 5.14 -3.15
C VAL A 247 -8.62 4.41 -1.88
N VAL A 248 -9.57 3.68 -1.27
CA VAL A 248 -9.35 2.75 -0.18
C VAL A 248 -9.71 1.35 -0.66
N LEU A 249 -8.82 0.40 -0.49
CA LEU A 249 -8.98 -1.02 -0.80
C LEU A 249 -9.00 -1.79 0.51
N ALA A 250 -10.08 -2.46 0.83
CA ALA A 250 -10.26 -3.17 2.09
C ALA A 250 -10.40 -4.68 1.85
N ALA A 251 -9.80 -5.46 2.73
CA ALA A 251 -9.79 -6.92 2.66
C ALA A 251 -11.19 -7.53 2.80
N THR A 252 -12.12 -6.83 3.41
CA THR A 252 -13.45 -7.37 3.76
C THR A 252 -14.50 -6.26 3.83
N ALA A 253 -15.76 -6.65 3.73
CA ALA A 253 -16.87 -5.80 4.14
C ALA A 253 -16.86 -5.59 5.67
N PRO A 254 -17.53 -4.53 6.19
CA PRO A 254 -17.43 -4.14 7.60
C PRO A 254 -17.84 -5.21 8.63
N GLU A 255 -18.73 -6.17 8.26
CA GLU A 255 -19.20 -7.24 9.15
C GLU A 255 -18.40 -8.53 9.04
N GLN A 256 -17.45 -8.59 8.13
CA GLN A 256 -16.72 -9.80 7.79
C GLN A 256 -15.33 -9.81 8.42
N LEU A 257 -14.70 -10.98 8.38
CA LEU A 257 -13.39 -11.21 8.97
C LEU A 257 -12.33 -11.36 7.89
N ALA A 258 -11.26 -10.59 7.96
CA ALA A 258 -10.06 -10.79 7.16
C ALA A 258 -9.24 -11.95 7.75
N ARG A 259 -8.74 -12.83 6.88
CA ARG A 259 -8.08 -14.07 7.28
C ARG A 259 -6.69 -14.19 6.70
N GLU A 260 -5.83 -14.88 7.42
CA GLU A 260 -4.53 -15.33 6.92
C GLU A 260 -4.65 -16.71 6.29
N ILE A 261 -3.91 -16.92 5.22
CA ILE A 261 -3.77 -18.21 4.55
C ILE A 261 -2.31 -18.66 4.51
N ASN A 262 -2.13 -19.96 4.40
CA ASN A 262 -0.82 -20.55 4.10
C ASN A 262 -0.78 -20.98 2.63
N VAL A 263 0.03 -20.29 1.84
CA VAL A 263 0.26 -20.63 0.43
C VAL A 263 1.61 -21.31 0.30
N ASN A 264 1.63 -22.65 0.34
CA ASN A 264 2.86 -23.45 0.19
C ASN A 264 4.01 -22.99 1.12
N GLY A 265 3.72 -22.81 2.40
CA GLY A 265 4.69 -22.40 3.42
C GLY A 265 4.82 -20.88 3.60
N PHE A 266 4.10 -20.07 2.82
CA PHE A 266 4.06 -18.63 2.95
C PHE A 266 2.73 -18.18 3.57
N LEU A 267 2.78 -17.68 4.81
CA LEU A 267 1.61 -17.12 5.50
C LEU A 267 1.40 -15.67 5.11
N SER A 268 0.17 -15.28 4.83
CA SER A 268 -0.18 -13.93 4.38
C SER A 268 -1.68 -13.67 4.56
N GLY A 269 -2.11 -12.43 4.60
CA GLY A 269 -3.51 -12.09 4.38
C GLY A 269 -3.94 -12.49 2.98
N ILE A 270 -5.07 -13.21 2.88
CA ILE A 270 -5.53 -13.69 1.57
C ILE A 270 -5.77 -12.55 0.59
N PHE A 271 -6.27 -11.41 1.08
CA PHE A 271 -6.52 -10.25 0.24
C PHE A 271 -5.22 -9.66 -0.32
N THR A 272 -4.24 -9.37 0.55
CA THR A 272 -2.94 -8.81 0.12
C THR A 272 -2.22 -9.74 -0.84
N TYR A 273 -2.23 -11.07 -0.54
CA TYR A 273 -1.64 -12.07 -1.43
C TYR A 273 -2.27 -12.02 -2.83
N LEU A 274 -3.60 -12.10 -2.94
CA LEU A 274 -4.28 -12.12 -4.23
C LEU A 274 -4.17 -10.79 -4.96
N LEU A 275 -4.32 -9.66 -4.27
CA LEU A 275 -4.16 -8.32 -4.86
C LEU A 275 -2.78 -8.17 -5.51
N THR A 276 -1.73 -8.49 -4.76
CA THR A 276 -0.35 -8.36 -5.26
C THR A 276 -0.07 -9.38 -6.36
N HIS A 277 -0.56 -10.62 -6.23
CA HIS A 277 -0.39 -11.68 -7.23
C HIS A 277 -0.94 -11.27 -8.60
N PHE A 278 -2.18 -10.77 -8.65
CA PHE A 278 -2.76 -10.32 -9.92
C PHE A 278 -2.04 -9.08 -10.48
N LEU A 279 -1.60 -8.16 -9.63
CA LEU A 279 -0.88 -6.96 -10.06
C LEU A 279 0.52 -7.23 -10.59
N TRP A 280 1.14 -8.35 -10.24
CA TRP A 280 2.36 -8.80 -10.90
C TRP A 280 2.11 -9.25 -12.34
N GLN A 281 0.98 -9.92 -12.59
CA GLN A 281 0.70 -10.58 -13.86
C GLN A 281 0.08 -9.67 -14.89
N GLU A 282 -0.63 -8.61 -14.48
CA GLU A 282 -1.37 -7.76 -15.40
C GLU A 282 -1.43 -6.29 -14.99
N ASP A 283 -1.66 -5.47 -16.00
CA ASP A 283 -2.01 -4.06 -15.81
C ASP A 283 -3.51 -3.95 -15.59
N GLY A 284 -3.93 -3.02 -14.74
CA GLY A 284 -5.36 -2.83 -14.55
C GLY A 284 -5.71 -1.69 -13.60
N ASN A 285 -6.98 -1.48 -13.52
CA ASN A 285 -7.65 -0.63 -12.56
C ASN A 285 -8.44 -1.50 -11.57
N ILE A 286 -9.10 -0.87 -10.62
CA ILE A 286 -9.86 -1.56 -9.58
C ILE A 286 -10.98 -2.42 -10.21
N GLU A 287 -11.72 -1.88 -11.17
CA GLU A 287 -12.85 -2.57 -11.83
C GLU A 287 -12.39 -3.86 -12.57
N ARG A 288 -11.13 -3.93 -12.96
CA ARG A 288 -10.56 -5.11 -13.63
C ARG A 288 -9.99 -6.13 -12.64
N ILE A 289 -9.32 -5.67 -11.57
CA ILE A 289 -8.59 -6.54 -10.65
C ILE A 289 -9.51 -7.14 -9.58
N PHE A 290 -10.40 -6.36 -8.97
CA PHE A 290 -11.26 -6.83 -7.87
C PHE A 290 -12.15 -8.03 -8.24
N PRO A 291 -12.82 -8.07 -9.40
CA PRO A 291 -13.60 -9.24 -9.80
C PRO A 291 -12.82 -10.55 -9.91
N LYS A 292 -11.48 -10.49 -9.98
CA LYS A 292 -10.61 -11.67 -10.02
C LYS A 292 -10.21 -12.17 -8.63
N ILE A 293 -10.18 -11.27 -7.66
CA ILE A 293 -9.81 -11.61 -6.28
C ILE A 293 -10.91 -12.44 -5.63
N GLN A 294 -12.17 -12.00 -5.73
CA GLN A 294 -13.30 -12.60 -5.03
C GLN A 294 -13.46 -14.11 -5.28
N PRO A 295 -13.40 -14.64 -6.53
CA PRO A 295 -13.55 -16.06 -6.79
C PRO A 295 -12.42 -16.94 -6.24
N GLU A 296 -11.26 -16.36 -5.95
CA GLU A 296 -10.09 -17.08 -5.42
C GLU A 296 -10.13 -17.19 -3.88
N ILE A 297 -11.00 -16.45 -3.22
CA ILE A 297 -11.21 -16.55 -1.78
C ILE A 297 -12.16 -17.71 -1.50
N PRO A 298 -11.79 -18.68 -0.63
CA PRO A 298 -12.68 -19.78 -0.27
C PRO A 298 -14.01 -19.27 0.30
N GLU A 299 -15.12 -19.78 -0.19
CA GLU A 299 -16.48 -19.41 0.27
C GLU A 299 -16.63 -19.54 1.79
N THR A 300 -15.97 -20.53 2.40
CA THR A 300 -15.95 -20.76 3.85
C THR A 300 -15.36 -19.61 4.66
N PHE A 301 -14.59 -18.71 4.02
CA PHE A 301 -14.03 -17.55 4.70
C PHE A 301 -15.05 -16.43 4.86
N ALA A 302 -16.11 -16.43 4.03
CA ALA A 302 -17.13 -15.38 4.00
C ALA A 302 -16.49 -13.98 3.97
N GLN A 303 -15.42 -13.83 3.20
CA GLN A 303 -14.62 -12.62 3.08
C GLN A 303 -14.82 -12.02 1.70
N ASP A 304 -15.27 -10.80 1.65
CA ASP A 304 -15.64 -10.08 0.42
C ASP A 304 -14.91 -8.74 0.35
N PRO A 305 -13.78 -8.66 -0.35
CA PRO A 305 -13.01 -7.42 -0.49
C PRO A 305 -13.85 -6.28 -1.05
N ARG A 306 -13.64 -5.09 -0.52
CA ARG A 306 -14.36 -3.87 -0.90
C ARG A 306 -13.38 -2.77 -1.31
N TYR A 307 -13.89 -1.82 -2.07
CA TYR A 307 -13.17 -0.58 -2.33
C TYR A 307 -14.10 0.62 -2.24
N GLU A 308 -13.52 1.73 -1.88
CA GLU A 308 -14.17 3.03 -1.91
C GLU A 308 -13.29 4.02 -2.69
N VAL A 309 -13.92 4.93 -3.42
CA VAL A 309 -13.26 6.00 -4.14
C VAL A 309 -13.74 7.35 -3.65
N LYS A 310 -12.90 8.37 -3.74
CA LYS A 310 -13.31 9.74 -3.41
C LYS A 310 -14.59 10.10 -4.17
N PRO A 311 -15.64 10.56 -3.47
CA PRO A 311 -16.93 10.90 -4.07
C PRO A 311 -16.80 11.93 -5.19
N GLY A 312 -17.60 11.75 -6.25
CA GLY A 312 -17.57 12.61 -7.41
C GLY A 312 -16.41 12.37 -8.38
N THR A 313 -15.62 11.30 -8.17
CA THR A 313 -14.51 10.91 -9.06
C THR A 313 -14.79 9.59 -9.77
N SER A 314 -13.93 9.24 -10.73
CA SER A 314 -13.91 7.94 -11.41
C SER A 314 -12.60 7.21 -11.14
N TYR A 315 -12.06 7.30 -9.94
CA TYR A 315 -10.75 6.74 -9.59
C TYR A 315 -10.68 5.23 -9.71
N GLN A 316 -11.81 4.51 -9.60
CA GLN A 316 -11.85 3.07 -9.86
C GLN A 316 -11.45 2.69 -11.30
N LYS A 317 -11.55 3.63 -12.25
CA LYS A 317 -11.15 3.48 -13.66
C LYS A 317 -9.71 3.91 -13.92
N GLN A 318 -9.07 4.59 -12.97
CA GLN A 318 -7.66 4.96 -13.08
C GLN A 318 -6.77 3.73 -12.85
N PRO A 319 -5.57 3.69 -13.45
CA PRO A 319 -4.60 2.65 -13.16
C PRO A 319 -4.35 2.54 -11.64
N LEU A 320 -4.19 1.31 -11.16
CA LEU A 320 -3.88 1.07 -9.75
C LEU A 320 -2.61 1.84 -9.34
N TYR A 321 -2.63 2.32 -8.11
CA TYR A 321 -1.63 3.26 -7.57
C TYR A 321 -1.46 4.54 -8.41
N PHE A 322 -2.42 4.91 -9.27
CA PHE A 322 -2.35 6.08 -10.17
C PHE A 322 -1.09 6.10 -11.06
N ILE A 323 -0.57 4.92 -11.43
CA ILE A 323 0.65 4.78 -12.24
C ILE A 323 0.30 4.27 -13.63
N ASN A 324 0.41 5.15 -14.64
CA ASN A 324 0.02 4.87 -16.02
C ASN A 324 0.96 3.92 -16.77
N SER A 325 2.22 3.85 -16.37
CA SER A 325 3.24 3.06 -17.05
C SER A 325 4.08 2.29 -16.04
N PRO A 326 3.54 1.22 -15.45
CA PRO A 326 4.31 0.36 -14.59
C PRO A 326 5.36 -0.42 -15.39
N ASN A 327 6.33 -1.02 -14.70
CA ASN A 327 7.27 -1.94 -15.31
C ASN A 327 6.56 -3.13 -15.95
N SER A 328 7.23 -3.90 -16.80
CA SER A 328 6.64 -5.06 -17.48
C SER A 328 6.00 -6.03 -16.48
N THR A 329 4.85 -6.59 -16.85
CA THR A 329 4.23 -7.70 -16.11
C THR A 329 5.19 -8.88 -16.04
N ALA A 330 5.21 -9.57 -14.91
CA ALA A 330 6.11 -10.66 -14.64
C ALA A 330 5.48 -11.69 -13.70
N GLN A 331 6.06 -12.86 -13.60
CA GLN A 331 5.69 -13.86 -12.60
C GLN A 331 6.69 -13.88 -11.44
N ALA A 332 7.93 -13.47 -11.73
CA ALA A 332 8.99 -13.34 -10.75
C ALA A 332 9.92 -12.16 -11.11
N VAL A 333 10.77 -11.78 -10.17
CA VAL A 333 11.81 -10.77 -10.39
C VAL A 333 13.11 -11.21 -9.70
N VAL A 334 14.25 -10.88 -10.30
CA VAL A 334 15.56 -11.03 -9.66
C VAL A 334 15.72 -9.95 -8.59
N THR A 335 15.84 -10.34 -7.33
CA THR A 335 16.04 -9.40 -6.22
C THR A 335 17.50 -9.20 -5.84
N GLN A 336 18.35 -10.19 -6.12
CA GLN A 336 19.79 -10.15 -5.86
C GLN A 336 20.55 -11.03 -6.82
N VAL A 337 21.79 -10.64 -7.16
CA VAL A 337 22.73 -11.45 -7.92
C VAL A 337 24.02 -11.63 -7.12
N SER A 338 24.50 -12.86 -7.00
CA SER A 338 25.76 -13.20 -6.30
C SER A 338 26.52 -14.28 -7.09
N GLY A 339 27.57 -13.86 -7.80
CA GLY A 339 28.34 -14.78 -8.66
C GLY A 339 27.49 -15.38 -9.77
N ASP A 340 27.36 -16.72 -9.77
CA ASP A 340 26.55 -17.48 -10.72
C ASP A 340 25.13 -17.80 -10.21
N THR A 341 24.73 -17.22 -9.08
CA THR A 341 23.39 -17.41 -8.48
C THR A 341 22.59 -16.12 -8.41
N ALA A 342 21.28 -16.28 -8.40
CA ALA A 342 20.34 -15.20 -8.25
C ALA A 342 19.27 -15.55 -7.21
N GLN A 343 18.84 -14.58 -6.42
CA GLN A 343 17.65 -14.68 -5.61
C GLN A 343 16.46 -14.14 -6.39
N LEU A 344 15.36 -14.88 -6.36
CA LEU A 344 14.13 -14.56 -7.06
C LEU A 344 13.02 -14.27 -6.06
N TRP A 345 12.20 -13.26 -6.35
CA TRP A 345 10.90 -13.05 -5.74
C TRP A 345 9.81 -13.58 -6.66
N LEU A 346 8.95 -14.45 -6.15
CA LEU A 346 7.99 -15.24 -6.93
C LEU A 346 6.54 -14.70 -6.80
N GLY A 347 6.35 -13.40 -6.63
CA GLY A 347 5.07 -12.79 -6.26
C GLY A 347 3.92 -12.98 -7.26
N GLY A 348 4.23 -13.24 -8.54
CA GLY A 348 3.22 -13.39 -9.60
C GLY A 348 3.09 -14.80 -10.18
N VAL A 349 3.74 -15.81 -9.60
CA VAL A 349 3.68 -17.20 -10.10
C VAL A 349 2.80 -18.08 -9.21
N ASP A 350 2.12 -19.04 -9.81
CA ASP A 350 1.50 -20.13 -9.05
C ASP A 350 2.60 -21.02 -8.46
N LEU A 351 2.79 -20.96 -7.15
CA LEU A 351 3.88 -21.67 -6.45
C LEU A 351 3.82 -23.18 -6.60
N ARG A 352 2.66 -23.76 -6.91
CA ARG A 352 2.50 -25.20 -7.20
C ARG A 352 3.24 -25.64 -8.46
N LYS A 353 3.62 -24.69 -9.31
CA LYS A 353 4.37 -24.93 -10.57
C LYS A 353 5.86 -24.65 -10.44
N VAL A 354 6.35 -24.31 -9.24
CA VAL A 354 7.75 -23.93 -9.03
C VAL A 354 8.45 -24.96 -8.16
N ASP A 355 8.97 -25.98 -8.82
CA ASP A 355 9.82 -27.02 -8.21
C ASP A 355 11.30 -26.71 -8.45
N VAL A 356 12.16 -27.46 -7.76
CA VAL A 356 13.61 -27.49 -8.06
C VAL A 356 13.81 -27.89 -9.52
N GLY A 357 14.62 -27.14 -10.25
CA GLY A 357 14.83 -27.31 -11.68
C GLY A 357 13.90 -26.47 -12.57
N ALA A 358 12.87 -25.82 -12.03
CA ALA A 358 12.04 -24.90 -12.79
C ALA A 358 12.87 -23.77 -13.43
N ILE A 359 12.57 -23.45 -14.67
CA ILE A 359 13.32 -22.47 -15.46
C ILE A 359 12.48 -21.20 -15.59
N PHE A 360 13.11 -20.07 -15.29
CA PHE A 360 12.55 -18.77 -15.56
C PHE A 360 13.37 -18.05 -16.64
N THR A 361 12.68 -17.35 -17.53
CA THR A 361 13.28 -16.55 -18.60
C THR A 361 12.94 -15.09 -18.41
N ALA A 362 13.87 -14.20 -18.79
CA ALA A 362 13.64 -12.76 -18.76
C ALA A 362 12.47 -12.40 -19.69
N VAL A 363 11.59 -11.49 -19.22
CA VAL A 363 10.46 -10.97 -20.03
C VAL A 363 10.98 -10.22 -21.27
N LYS A 364 12.17 -9.59 -21.14
CA LYS A 364 12.88 -8.95 -22.25
C LYS A 364 14.33 -9.39 -22.23
N GLY A 365 14.87 -9.71 -23.42
CA GLY A 365 16.24 -10.21 -23.57
C GLY A 365 16.35 -11.72 -23.46
N THR A 366 17.55 -12.23 -23.18
CA THR A 366 17.90 -13.65 -23.22
C THR A 366 18.20 -14.27 -21.86
N GLY A 367 18.02 -13.51 -20.76
CA GLY A 367 18.32 -13.97 -19.40
C GLY A 367 17.55 -15.23 -19.04
N GLN A 368 18.20 -16.14 -18.33
CA GLN A 368 17.61 -17.42 -17.91
C GLN A 368 18.20 -17.89 -16.59
N VAL A 369 17.35 -18.37 -15.70
CA VAL A 369 17.74 -18.89 -14.40
C VAL A 369 17.01 -20.20 -14.12
N ARG A 370 17.64 -21.10 -13.36
CA ARG A 370 17.10 -22.41 -12.95
C ARG A 370 17.01 -22.47 -11.43
N VAL A 371 15.84 -22.75 -10.90
CA VAL A 371 15.58 -22.87 -9.46
C VAL A 371 16.41 -24.00 -8.84
N LEU A 372 17.14 -23.66 -7.79
CA LEU A 372 17.93 -24.59 -6.97
C LEU A 372 17.19 -24.97 -5.69
N SER A 373 16.52 -23.99 -5.06
CA SER A 373 15.72 -24.18 -3.86
C SER A 373 14.66 -23.07 -3.75
N ARG A 374 13.63 -23.32 -2.97
CA ARG A 374 12.55 -22.36 -2.71
C ARG A 374 12.10 -22.46 -1.25
N GLU A 375 11.91 -21.29 -0.64
CA GLU A 375 11.24 -21.13 0.64
C GLU A 375 10.17 -20.04 0.50
N GLY A 376 8.90 -20.41 0.66
CA GLY A 376 7.79 -19.49 0.42
C GLY A 376 7.84 -18.87 -0.99
N LEU A 377 7.90 -17.54 -1.03
CA LEU A 377 7.99 -16.74 -2.27
C LEU A 377 9.43 -16.39 -2.68
N VAL A 378 10.44 -16.88 -1.97
CA VAL A 378 11.84 -16.65 -2.30
C VAL A 378 12.45 -17.92 -2.87
N ALA A 379 13.10 -17.82 -4.02
CA ALA A 379 13.87 -18.93 -4.59
C ALA A 379 15.34 -18.54 -4.81
N GLN A 380 16.23 -19.51 -4.60
CA GLN A 380 17.61 -19.43 -5.08
C GLN A 380 17.68 -20.12 -6.43
N ALA A 381 18.35 -19.49 -7.37
CA ALA A 381 18.44 -19.99 -8.74
C ALA A 381 19.86 -19.87 -9.30
N LYS A 382 20.26 -20.83 -10.12
CA LYS A 382 21.49 -20.76 -10.92
C LYS A 382 21.25 -19.89 -12.15
N ILE A 383 22.18 -19.02 -12.44
CA ILE A 383 22.15 -18.19 -13.66
C ILE A 383 22.66 -19.06 -14.83
N GLU A 384 21.82 -19.34 -15.80
CA GLU A 384 22.18 -20.05 -17.04
C GLU A 384 22.51 -19.07 -18.17
N LYS A 385 21.80 -17.92 -18.20
CA LYS A 385 22.09 -16.78 -19.07
C LYS A 385 21.96 -15.50 -18.26
N ALA A 386 22.83 -14.55 -18.51
CA ALA A 386 23.01 -13.34 -17.71
C ALA A 386 21.68 -12.64 -17.37
N VAL A 387 21.49 -12.34 -16.08
CA VAL A 387 20.43 -11.53 -15.51
C VAL A 387 21.04 -10.47 -14.57
N THR A 388 20.28 -9.44 -14.27
CA THR A 388 20.66 -8.40 -13.29
C THR A 388 19.53 -8.22 -12.28
N GLU A 389 19.82 -7.59 -11.17
CA GLU A 389 18.79 -7.18 -10.21
C GLU A 389 17.71 -6.34 -10.91
N GLY A 390 16.45 -6.58 -10.55
CA GLY A 390 15.30 -5.97 -11.18
C GLY A 390 14.85 -6.63 -12.49
N THR A 391 15.56 -7.66 -13.00
CA THR A 391 15.13 -8.39 -14.22
C THR A 391 13.78 -9.08 -13.97
N PRO A 392 12.70 -8.70 -14.71
CA PRO A 392 11.42 -9.37 -14.64
C PRO A 392 11.47 -10.71 -15.38
N LEU A 393 10.89 -11.74 -14.78
CA LEU A 393 10.98 -13.13 -15.23
C LEU A 393 9.60 -13.76 -15.44
N ARG A 394 9.52 -14.75 -16.34
CA ARG A 394 8.38 -15.64 -16.53
C ARG A 394 8.82 -17.09 -16.42
N LEU A 395 7.98 -17.91 -15.79
CA LEU A 395 8.16 -19.35 -15.75
C LEU A 395 8.05 -19.91 -17.17
N MET A 396 9.01 -20.74 -17.54
CA MET A 396 8.99 -21.46 -18.80
C MET A 396 8.04 -22.65 -18.66
N SER A 397 7.03 -22.70 -19.51
CA SER A 397 6.03 -23.78 -19.55
C SER A 397 6.61 -25.08 -20.10
#